data_033204193d557f6680e6c5b8bdccdb70
#
_entry.id   033204193d557f6680e6c5b8bdccdb70
#
_cell.length_a   1.000
_cell.length_b   1.000
_cell.length_c   1.000
_cell.angle_alpha   90.00
_cell.angle_beta   90.00
_cell.angle_gamma   90.00
#
_symmetry.space_group_name_H-M   'P 1'
#
loop_
_entity.id
_entity.type
_entity.pdbx_description
1 polymer ?
#
loop_
_entity_poly.entity_id
_entity_poly.type
_entity_poly.pdbx_seq_one_letter_code
_entity_poly.pdbx_strand_id
1 'polypeptide(L)'
;MNNNICIVYTHHKLGDLIWQLPYIKAISSHHNCKVELILRGKTQAKNILKDLEHIDNIIYNDFRKGFYYWIDVIKLINIFNKKKFSHVYILDKVNKPAIAAKISGIKNIIGPGFGNQKKWLTTNKFLKDEDWNLNYSEQSQELLKLHNIKLHDLYPNIDINIQEL
;
A
#
# COMPACT_ATOMS: atom_id res chain seq x y z
N MET A 1 7.25 20.50 -5.40
CA MET A 1 6.14 19.59 -5.74
C MET A 1 5.77 18.84 -4.46
N ASN A 2 4.53 18.92 -4.01
CA ASN A 2 4.11 18.14 -2.83
C ASN A 2 4.12 16.65 -3.23
N ASN A 3 5.05 15.89 -2.65
CA ASN A 3 5.06 14.44 -2.78
C ASN A 3 3.97 13.88 -1.86
N ASN A 4 2.79 13.64 -2.43
CA ASN A 4 1.71 12.97 -1.71
C ASN A 4 1.74 11.48 -2.09
N ILE A 5 2.11 10.62 -1.14
CA ILE A 5 2.36 9.19 -1.35
C ILE A 5 1.24 8.38 -0.71
N CYS A 6 0.67 7.49 -1.49
CA CYS A 6 -0.33 6.54 -1.01
C CYS A 6 0.25 5.12 -1.02
N ILE A 7 -0.01 4.37 0.05
CA ILE A 7 0.27 2.95 0.12
C ILE A 7 -1.05 2.21 0.31
N VAL A 8 -1.33 1.23 -0.53
CA VAL A 8 -2.55 0.41 -0.48
C VAL A 8 -2.19 -1.00 -0.05
N TYR A 9 -2.86 -1.49 0.99
CA TYR A 9 -2.75 -2.86 1.47
C TYR A 9 -4.13 -3.41 1.78
N THR A 10 -4.54 -4.47 1.10
CA THR A 10 -5.95 -4.92 1.10
C THR A 10 -6.24 -6.12 1.99
N HIS A 11 -5.23 -6.69 2.65
CA HIS A 11 -5.42 -7.77 3.60
C HIS A 11 -6.13 -7.27 4.86
N HIS A 12 -6.96 -8.15 5.45
CA HIS A 12 -7.79 -7.78 6.59
C HIS A 12 -7.18 -8.17 7.94
N LYS A 13 -6.13 -8.97 7.95
CA LYS A 13 -5.47 -9.40 9.20
C LYS A 13 -4.51 -8.32 9.67
N LEU A 14 -4.68 -7.89 10.92
CA LEU A 14 -3.82 -6.88 11.52
C LEU A 14 -2.36 -7.35 11.62
N GLY A 15 -2.14 -8.62 11.96
CA GLY A 15 -0.79 -9.19 12.01
C GLY A 15 -0.05 -9.09 10.68
N ASP A 16 -0.73 -9.37 9.55
CA ASP A 16 -0.12 -9.23 8.22
C ASP A 16 0.24 -7.76 7.92
N LEU A 17 -0.57 -6.81 8.38
CA LEU A 17 -0.28 -5.38 8.22
C LEU A 17 0.91 -4.95 9.09
N ILE A 18 1.03 -5.48 10.31
CA ILE A 18 2.17 -5.19 11.19
C ILE A 18 3.49 -5.57 10.50
N TRP A 19 3.53 -6.70 9.82
CA TRP A 19 4.70 -7.12 9.03
C TRP A 19 4.98 -6.23 7.81
N GLN A 20 4.04 -5.37 7.40
CA GLN A 20 4.26 -4.38 6.34
C GLN A 20 4.87 -3.06 6.85
N LEU A 21 4.88 -2.80 8.15
CA LEU A 21 5.34 -1.51 8.69
C LEU A 21 6.78 -1.13 8.32
N PRO A 22 7.77 -2.05 8.33
CA PRO A 22 9.12 -1.72 7.87
C PRO A 22 9.16 -1.21 6.43
N TYR A 23 8.35 -1.80 5.54
CA TYR A 23 8.28 -1.42 4.13
C TYR A 23 7.56 -0.09 3.95
N ILE A 24 6.49 0.17 4.71
CA ILE A 24 5.78 1.45 4.76
C ILE A 24 6.73 2.56 5.21
N LYS A 25 7.50 2.33 6.28
CA LYS A 25 8.52 3.26 6.77
C LYS A 25 9.61 3.52 5.74
N ALA A 26 10.09 2.47 5.05
CA ALA A 26 11.10 2.59 4.00
C ALA A 26 10.61 3.46 2.82
N ILE A 27 9.36 3.29 2.38
CA ILE A 27 8.75 4.12 1.32
C ILE A 27 8.63 5.57 1.79
N SER A 28 8.17 5.82 3.01
CA SER A 28 8.09 7.15 3.61
C SER A 28 9.46 7.84 3.64
N SER A 29 10.48 7.13 4.12
CA SER A 29 11.86 7.62 4.18
C SER A 29 12.45 7.91 2.79
N HIS A 30 12.19 7.03 1.82
CA HIS A 30 12.65 7.20 0.44
C HIS A 30 12.10 8.49 -0.21
N HIS A 31 10.86 8.84 0.08
CA HIS A 31 10.23 10.06 -0.41
C HIS A 31 10.40 11.26 0.50
N ASN A 32 10.99 11.07 1.68
CA ASN A 32 11.14 12.10 2.71
C ASN A 32 9.83 12.80 3.06
N CYS A 33 8.74 12.03 3.18
CA CYS A 33 7.42 12.53 3.54
C CYS A 33 6.59 11.46 4.25
N LYS A 34 5.60 11.88 5.03
CA LYS A 34 4.60 10.97 5.58
C LYS A 34 3.75 10.38 4.46
N VAL A 35 3.25 9.17 4.67
CA VAL A 35 2.42 8.46 3.69
C VAL A 35 0.98 8.35 4.16
N GLU A 36 0.04 8.34 3.22
CA GLU A 36 -1.35 7.98 3.50
C GLU A 36 -1.56 6.48 3.21
N LEU A 37 -2.23 5.79 4.13
CA LEU A 37 -2.55 4.37 3.97
C LEU A 37 -3.99 4.18 3.53
N ILE A 38 -4.22 3.34 2.53
CA ILE A 38 -5.55 2.81 2.21
C ILE A 38 -5.59 1.35 2.62
N LEU A 39 -6.42 1.07 3.61
CA LEU A 39 -6.55 -0.24 4.23
C LEU A 39 -7.98 -0.77 4.08
N ARG A 40 -8.12 -2.08 4.25
CA ARG A 40 -9.44 -2.71 4.31
C ARG A 40 -10.13 -2.35 5.63
N GLY A 41 -11.44 -1.98 5.58
CA GLY A 41 -12.19 -1.49 6.73
C GLY A 41 -12.20 -2.41 7.96
N LYS A 42 -12.08 -3.73 7.76
CA LYS A 42 -12.04 -4.72 8.85
C LYS A 42 -10.70 -4.79 9.59
N THR A 43 -9.66 -4.11 9.13
CA THR A 43 -8.31 -4.21 9.71
C THR A 43 -8.21 -3.58 11.10
N GLN A 44 -9.06 -2.60 11.43
CA GLN A 44 -9.10 -1.90 12.74
C GLN A 44 -7.73 -1.36 13.21
N ALA A 45 -6.89 -0.98 12.26
CA ALA A 45 -5.50 -0.63 12.52
C ALA A 45 -5.31 0.80 13.07
N LYS A 46 -6.35 1.65 13.04
CA LYS A 46 -6.22 3.08 13.32
C LYS A 46 -5.59 3.37 14.68
N ASN A 47 -6.01 2.66 15.71
CA ASN A 47 -5.52 2.91 17.09
C ASN A 47 -4.05 2.53 17.27
N ILE A 48 -3.55 1.55 16.49
CA ILE A 48 -2.16 1.08 16.56
C ILE A 48 -1.24 1.95 15.71
N LEU A 49 -1.74 2.43 14.56
CA LEU A 49 -0.91 3.11 13.56
C LEU A 49 -0.96 4.64 13.65
N LYS A 50 -1.92 5.23 14.39
CA LYS A 50 -2.13 6.69 14.47
C LYS A 50 -0.90 7.46 14.96
N ASP A 51 -0.09 6.83 15.82
CA ASP A 51 1.06 7.48 16.47
C ASP A 51 2.39 7.22 15.75
N LEU A 52 2.36 6.50 14.62
CA LEU A 52 3.56 6.26 13.82
C LEU A 52 3.91 7.51 13.00
N GLU A 53 5.08 8.09 13.28
CA GLU A 53 5.55 9.36 12.69
C GLU A 53 5.55 9.41 11.17
N HIS A 54 5.73 8.26 10.51
CA HIS A 54 5.81 8.14 9.05
C HIS A 54 4.44 7.98 8.37
N ILE A 55 3.35 7.90 9.14
CA ILE A 55 1.97 7.79 8.63
C ILE A 55 1.25 9.12 8.86
N ASP A 56 0.65 9.68 7.82
CA ASP A 56 -0.12 10.91 7.89
C ASP A 56 -1.60 10.63 8.18
N ASN A 57 -2.17 9.67 7.43
CA ASN A 57 -3.60 9.37 7.54
C ASN A 57 -3.90 7.93 7.11
N ILE A 58 -5.00 7.39 7.64
CA ILE A 58 -5.51 6.07 7.29
C ILE A 58 -6.91 6.21 6.72
N ILE A 59 -7.08 5.76 5.50
CA ILE A 59 -8.35 5.74 4.77
C ILE A 59 -8.80 4.29 4.66
N TYR A 60 -10.05 4.03 5.00
CA TYR A 60 -10.61 2.70 4.83
C TYR A 60 -11.43 2.59 3.55
N ASN A 61 -11.19 1.52 2.81
CA ASN A 61 -11.99 1.16 1.64
C ASN A 61 -12.30 -0.34 1.68
N ASP A 62 -13.43 -0.72 1.13
CA ASP A 62 -13.78 -2.12 0.95
C ASP A 62 -13.13 -2.66 -0.32
N PHE A 63 -12.77 -3.95 -0.28
CA PHE A 63 -12.21 -4.65 -1.42
C PHE A 63 -13.04 -5.92 -1.71
N ARG A 64 -14.35 -5.71 -1.87
CA ARG A 64 -15.34 -6.79 -2.08
C ARG A 64 -15.22 -7.38 -3.48
N LYS A 65 -15.72 -8.61 -3.66
CA LYS A 65 -15.79 -9.30 -4.95
C LYS A 65 -17.20 -9.17 -5.56
N GLY A 66 -17.38 -9.68 -6.76
CA GLY A 66 -18.67 -9.74 -7.43
C GLY A 66 -19.21 -8.36 -7.83
N PHE A 67 -20.51 -8.15 -7.67
CA PHE A 67 -21.21 -6.93 -8.07
C PHE A 67 -20.62 -5.65 -7.45
N TYR A 68 -20.16 -5.71 -6.22
CA TYR A 68 -19.57 -4.59 -5.51
C TYR A 68 -18.14 -4.22 -5.97
N TYR A 69 -17.55 -5.00 -6.88
CA TYR A 69 -16.19 -4.77 -7.36
C TYR A 69 -16.00 -3.35 -7.91
N TRP A 70 -16.86 -2.96 -8.83
CA TRP A 70 -16.78 -1.66 -9.49
C TRP A 70 -17.17 -0.49 -8.59
N ILE A 71 -18.08 -0.71 -7.65
CA ILE A 71 -18.41 0.31 -6.64
C ILE A 71 -17.17 0.64 -5.80
N ASP A 72 -16.41 -0.35 -5.40
CA ASP A 72 -15.17 -0.16 -4.63
C ASP A 72 -14.09 0.52 -5.48
N VAL A 73 -14.00 0.21 -6.79
CA VAL A 73 -13.10 0.90 -7.73
C VAL A 73 -13.47 2.37 -7.86
N ILE A 74 -14.76 2.69 -8.03
CA ILE A 74 -15.23 4.09 -8.14
C ILE A 74 -14.94 4.86 -6.85
N LYS A 75 -15.12 4.26 -5.67
CA LYS A 75 -14.75 4.88 -4.40
C LYS A 75 -13.25 5.22 -4.35
N LEU A 76 -12.38 4.31 -4.79
CA LEU A 76 -10.95 4.54 -4.86
C LEU A 76 -10.60 5.67 -5.85
N ILE A 77 -11.23 5.71 -7.02
CA ILE A 77 -11.06 6.79 -8.00
C ILE A 77 -11.38 8.14 -7.37
N ASN A 78 -12.50 8.24 -6.65
CA ASN A 78 -12.88 9.47 -5.97
C ASN A 78 -11.86 9.89 -4.90
N ILE A 79 -11.33 8.93 -4.12
CA ILE A 79 -10.27 9.19 -3.14
C ILE A 79 -9.01 9.71 -3.86
N PHE A 80 -8.57 9.04 -4.91
CA PHE A 80 -7.37 9.40 -5.66
C PHE A 80 -7.49 10.77 -6.33
N ASN A 81 -8.63 11.08 -6.93
CA ASN A 81 -8.90 12.39 -7.55
C ASN A 81 -8.92 13.53 -6.53
N LYS A 82 -9.47 13.28 -5.32
CA LYS A 82 -9.51 14.27 -4.24
C LYS A 82 -8.13 14.52 -3.64
N LYS A 83 -7.37 13.46 -3.43
CA LYS A 83 -6.06 13.50 -2.75
C LYS A 83 -4.90 13.85 -3.67
N LYS A 84 -5.02 13.60 -4.98
CA LYS A 84 -4.01 13.91 -6.02
C LYS A 84 -2.63 13.33 -5.69
N PHE A 85 -2.57 12.03 -5.40
CA PHE A 85 -1.33 11.35 -5.11
C PHE A 85 -0.34 11.41 -6.29
N SER A 86 0.92 11.61 -6.00
CA SER A 86 2.01 11.53 -6.98
C SER A 86 2.45 10.08 -7.23
N HIS A 87 2.38 9.26 -6.18
CA HIS A 87 2.75 7.85 -6.22
C HIS A 87 1.70 7.01 -5.47
N VAL A 88 1.41 5.84 -6.00
CA VAL A 88 0.62 4.80 -5.35
C VAL A 88 1.42 3.50 -5.32
N TYR A 89 1.74 3.04 -4.13
CA TYR A 89 2.37 1.74 -3.89
C TYR A 89 1.30 0.73 -3.49
N ILE A 90 1.28 -0.42 -4.14
CA ILE A 90 0.35 -1.51 -3.86
C ILE A 90 1.18 -2.68 -3.33
N LEU A 91 1.01 -3.03 -2.06
CA LEU A 91 1.82 -4.05 -1.40
C LEU A 91 1.16 -5.45 -1.43
N ASP A 92 0.27 -5.67 -2.38
CA ASP A 92 -0.38 -6.96 -2.59
C ASP A 92 -0.75 -7.22 -4.06
N LYS A 93 -1.34 -8.39 -4.31
CA LYS A 93 -1.65 -8.90 -5.66
C LYS A 93 -2.97 -8.38 -6.25
N VAL A 94 -3.66 -7.47 -5.57
CA VAL A 94 -5.03 -7.04 -5.94
C VAL A 94 -5.01 -5.98 -7.04
N ASN A 95 -5.84 -6.17 -8.07
CA ASN A 95 -5.87 -5.29 -9.24
C ASN A 95 -6.64 -3.97 -9.01
N LYS A 96 -7.64 -3.95 -8.12
CA LYS A 96 -8.53 -2.78 -7.94
C LYS A 96 -7.80 -1.47 -7.71
N PRO A 97 -6.82 -1.40 -6.78
CA PRO A 97 -6.09 -0.14 -6.56
C PRO A 97 -5.33 0.31 -7.80
N ALA A 98 -4.72 -0.62 -8.54
CA ALA A 98 -3.99 -0.32 -9.77
C ALA A 98 -4.92 0.23 -10.87
N ILE A 99 -6.09 -0.39 -11.06
CA ILE A 99 -7.13 0.07 -11.98
C ILE A 99 -7.59 1.49 -11.61
N ALA A 100 -7.95 1.70 -10.35
CA ALA A 100 -8.43 2.99 -9.88
C ALA A 100 -7.36 4.08 -10.03
N ALA A 101 -6.10 3.80 -9.68
CA ALA A 101 -4.99 4.72 -9.81
C ALA A 101 -4.73 5.09 -11.28
N LYS A 102 -4.78 4.11 -12.19
CA LYS A 102 -4.59 4.33 -13.62
C LYS A 102 -5.70 5.21 -14.21
N ILE A 103 -6.95 4.94 -13.87
CA ILE A 103 -8.10 5.73 -14.31
C ILE A 103 -8.03 7.16 -13.76
N SER A 104 -7.54 7.35 -12.53
CA SER A 104 -7.33 8.67 -11.91
C SER A 104 -6.13 9.43 -12.47
N GLY A 105 -5.41 8.88 -13.45
CA GLY A 105 -4.27 9.55 -14.08
C GLY A 105 -3.01 9.65 -13.20
N ILE A 106 -2.87 8.80 -12.18
CA ILE A 106 -1.68 8.78 -11.33
C ILE A 106 -0.48 8.30 -12.16
N LYS A 107 0.61 9.04 -12.11
CA LYS A 107 1.77 8.82 -12.96
C LYS A 107 2.66 7.67 -12.48
N ASN A 108 2.76 7.47 -11.17
CA ASN A 108 3.63 6.46 -10.57
C ASN A 108 2.79 5.43 -9.80
N ILE A 109 2.49 4.32 -10.45
CA ILE A 109 1.73 3.20 -9.88
C ILE A 109 2.67 2.01 -9.81
N ILE A 110 3.02 1.60 -8.59
CA ILE A 110 4.02 0.58 -8.30
C ILE A 110 3.36 -0.55 -7.54
N GLY A 111 3.64 -1.76 -7.93
CA GLY A 111 3.12 -2.96 -7.30
C GLY A 111 3.82 -4.21 -7.79
N PRO A 112 3.55 -5.39 -7.21
CA PRO A 112 4.22 -6.63 -7.55
C PRO A 112 4.08 -7.03 -9.03
N GLY A 113 2.99 -6.66 -9.67
CA GLY A 113 2.81 -6.89 -11.10
C GLY A 113 2.41 -8.32 -11.47
N PHE A 114 1.83 -9.07 -10.57
CA PHE A 114 1.38 -10.42 -10.88
C PHE A 114 0.14 -10.45 -11.79
N GLY A 115 0.15 -11.36 -12.72
CA GLY A 115 -0.98 -11.60 -13.63
C GLY A 115 -1.45 -10.32 -14.34
N ASN A 116 -2.75 -10.03 -14.24
CA ASN A 116 -3.35 -8.86 -14.90
C ASN A 116 -2.99 -7.52 -14.24
N GLN A 117 -2.37 -7.51 -13.06
CA GLN A 117 -1.98 -6.27 -12.40
C GLN A 117 -0.96 -5.48 -13.23
N LYS A 118 -0.03 -6.17 -13.93
CA LYS A 118 0.98 -5.57 -14.82
C LYS A 118 0.40 -4.52 -15.78
N LYS A 119 -0.80 -4.74 -16.31
CA LYS A 119 -1.45 -3.87 -17.29
C LYS A 119 -1.82 -2.49 -16.73
N TRP A 120 -1.95 -2.38 -15.42
CA TRP A 120 -2.44 -1.19 -14.73
C TRP A 120 -1.33 -0.41 -14.03
N LEU A 121 -0.16 -1.03 -13.86
CA LEU A 121 1.02 -0.36 -13.30
C LEU A 121 1.67 0.56 -14.33
N THR A 122 2.43 1.54 -13.87
CA THR A 122 3.18 2.47 -14.73
C THR A 122 4.68 2.17 -14.75
N THR A 123 5.12 1.25 -13.91
CA THR A 123 6.50 0.73 -13.91
C THR A 123 6.63 -0.43 -14.90
N ASN A 124 7.84 -0.66 -15.38
CA ASN A 124 8.25 -1.87 -16.10
C ASN A 124 9.03 -2.86 -15.22
N LYS A 125 9.14 -2.58 -13.92
CA LYS A 125 9.83 -3.42 -12.94
C LYS A 125 8.77 -4.20 -12.15
N PHE A 126 8.72 -5.50 -12.34
CA PHE A 126 7.77 -6.40 -11.71
C PHE A 126 8.49 -7.54 -11.01
N LEU A 127 7.87 -8.11 -10.00
CA LEU A 127 8.33 -9.34 -9.40
C LEU A 127 8.25 -10.49 -10.42
N LYS A 128 9.08 -11.49 -10.24
CA LYS A 128 9.06 -12.68 -11.10
C LYS A 128 7.87 -13.57 -10.75
N ASP A 129 7.42 -14.39 -11.68
CA ASP A 129 6.28 -15.28 -11.45
C ASP A 129 6.55 -16.30 -10.34
N GLU A 130 7.82 -16.69 -10.12
CA GLU A 130 8.25 -17.56 -9.01
C GLU A 130 8.02 -16.92 -7.63
N ASP A 131 8.10 -15.57 -7.53
CA ASP A 131 7.90 -14.81 -6.30
C ASP A 131 6.42 -14.81 -5.84
N TRP A 132 5.52 -15.34 -6.66
CA TRP A 132 4.10 -15.49 -6.30
C TRP A 132 3.90 -16.27 -4.99
N ASN A 133 4.76 -17.26 -4.73
CA ASN A 133 4.66 -18.14 -3.58
C ASN A 133 5.32 -17.57 -2.32
N LEU A 134 6.06 -16.47 -2.42
CA LEU A 134 6.60 -15.77 -1.27
C LEU A 134 5.48 -15.22 -0.38
N ASN A 135 5.73 -15.12 0.91
CA ASN A 135 4.80 -14.42 1.80
C ASN A 135 4.77 -12.91 1.49
N TYR A 136 3.75 -12.19 1.99
CA TYR A 136 3.55 -10.77 1.64
C TYR A 136 4.70 -9.87 2.09
N SER A 137 5.36 -10.19 3.18
CA SER A 137 6.54 -9.46 3.67
C SER A 137 7.72 -9.62 2.70
N GLU A 138 8.02 -10.85 2.31
CA GLU A 138 9.06 -11.15 1.32
C GLU A 138 8.77 -10.50 -0.03
N GLN A 139 7.53 -10.54 -0.51
CA GLN A 139 7.13 -9.85 -1.74
C GLN A 139 7.34 -8.35 -1.67
N SER A 140 7.01 -7.72 -0.54
CA SER A 140 7.26 -6.30 -0.32
C SER A 140 8.76 -5.99 -0.28
N GLN A 141 9.56 -6.85 0.35
CA GLN A 141 11.03 -6.71 0.37
C GLN A 141 11.61 -6.74 -1.04
N GLU A 142 11.27 -7.73 -1.85
CA GLU A 142 11.76 -7.83 -3.23
C GLU A 142 11.24 -6.68 -4.10
N LEU A 143 10.00 -6.23 -3.90
CA LEU A 143 9.45 -5.07 -4.60
C LEU A 143 10.26 -3.80 -4.30
N LEU A 144 10.55 -3.51 -3.03
CA LEU A 144 11.33 -2.35 -2.63
C LEU A 144 12.75 -2.40 -3.19
N LYS A 145 13.40 -3.56 -3.11
CA LYS A 145 14.73 -3.80 -3.68
C LYS A 145 14.76 -3.53 -5.19
N LEU A 146 13.75 -4.01 -5.92
CA LEU A 146 13.61 -3.83 -7.36
C LEU A 146 13.50 -2.35 -7.74
N HIS A 147 12.88 -1.55 -6.87
CA HIS A 147 12.73 -0.10 -7.03
C HIS A 147 13.82 0.74 -6.36
N ASN A 148 14.92 0.11 -5.89
CA ASN A 148 16.03 0.76 -5.20
C ASN A 148 15.60 1.55 -3.95
N ILE A 149 14.55 1.10 -3.26
CA ILE A 149 14.11 1.65 -1.99
C ILE A 149 14.85 0.93 -0.88
N LYS A 150 15.65 1.67 -0.13
CA LYS A 150 16.49 1.11 0.93
C LYS A 150 15.64 0.73 2.14
N LEU A 151 15.73 -0.53 2.54
CA LEU A 151 15.13 -1.04 3.76
C LEU A 151 16.13 -0.86 4.92
N HIS A 152 15.70 -0.21 6.00
CA HIS A 152 16.54 0.03 7.18
C HIS A 152 16.29 -0.99 8.29
N ASP A 153 15.04 -1.39 8.46
CA ASP A 153 14.61 -2.35 9.47
C ASP A 153 13.91 -3.53 8.79
N LEU A 154 14.16 -4.75 9.25
CA LEU A 154 13.48 -5.96 8.75
C LEU A 154 12.26 -6.32 9.60
N TYR A 155 12.24 -5.85 10.84
CA TYR A 155 11.21 -6.18 11.81
C TYR A 155 10.36 -4.95 12.16
N PRO A 156 9.05 -5.15 12.38
CA PRO A 156 8.21 -4.07 12.84
C PRO A 156 8.65 -3.62 14.24
N ASN A 157 8.85 -2.32 14.39
CA ASN A 157 9.06 -1.70 15.70
C ASN A 157 7.78 -0.91 16.03
N ILE A 158 7.02 -1.39 17.01
CA ILE A 158 5.78 -0.75 17.48
C ILE A 158 5.95 -0.56 18.98
N ASP A 159 6.09 0.69 19.41
CA ASP A 159 5.95 1.05 20.81
C ASP A 159 4.46 1.07 21.14
N ILE A 160 3.95 -0.04 21.67
CA ILE A 160 2.57 -0.11 22.17
C ILE A 160 2.57 0.54 23.57
N ASN A 161 1.93 1.70 23.67
CA ASN A 161 1.69 2.29 24.99
C ASN A 161 0.60 1.48 25.70
N ILE A 162 1.02 0.56 26.58
CA ILE A 162 0.14 -0.39 27.30
C ILE A 162 -0.79 0.34 28.29
N GLN A 163 -0.61 1.64 28.52
CA GLN A 163 -1.42 2.42 29.45
C GLN A 163 -2.82 2.78 28.93
N GLU A 164 -3.14 2.49 27.66
CA GLU A 164 -4.45 2.77 27.05
C GLU A 164 -5.28 1.50 26.74
N LEU A 165 -4.90 0.34 27.26
CA LEU A 165 -5.69 -0.89 27.23
C LEU A 165 -6.36 -1.11 28.58
#